data_0d0199406d54db2ccd9bfb82672a0e99
#
_entry.id   0d0199406d54db2ccd9bfb82672a0e99
#
_cell.length_a   1.000
_cell.length_b   1.000
_cell.length_c   1.000
_cell.angle_alpha   90.00
_cell.angle_beta   90.00
_cell.angle_gamma   90.00
#
_symmetry.space_group_name_H-M   'P 1'
#
loop_
_entity.id
_entity.type
_entity.pdbx_description
1 polymer ?
#
loop_
_entity_poly.entity_id
_entity_poly.type
_entity_poly.pdbx_seq_one_letter_code
_entity_poly.pdbx_strand_id
1 'polypeptide(L)'
;MKNVLIYVTLAVVLAACQNKQSLEDRAAELCAYIPDYQSLEKSREYMTEDFYAVLDTIFYRLPEHEAMDHEWLYYFVTDNGDTIADFEVVKVEQTDSDHAVATILVRQKWAECPSDETEGTASAEEGEMPEEHRLYMERVNRKWLMSDFDGHKADCIRYIAINRHEQAVRQAISDYLLREVAPYYLQGELCLPTLMIVHETDTCVWGDFWVNWYNISGDTLKTVSGGNHAGRMSICETADSLYVTAFEQTEDGTRNDASARRIFGNHYDIYMNMHSNASVRKAVRREQLFEYVQQRKLPYRYYQDYGWEAVQYRR
;
A
#
# COMPACT_ATOMS: atom_id res chain seq x y z
N MET A 1 30.23 -15.13 55.86
CA MET A 1 29.66 -15.53 54.57
C MET A 1 28.18 -15.15 54.40
N LYS A 2 27.34 -15.20 55.43
CA LYS A 2 25.90 -14.81 55.31
C LYS A 2 25.68 -13.32 54.89
N ASN A 3 26.51 -12.38 55.36
CA ASN A 3 26.33 -10.99 55.08
C ASN A 3 26.73 -10.59 53.65
N VAL A 4 27.67 -11.29 53.02
CA VAL A 4 28.08 -11.05 51.62
C VAL A 4 27.00 -11.48 50.65
N LEU A 5 26.28 -12.57 50.95
CA LEU A 5 25.19 -13.05 50.10
C LEU A 5 23.98 -12.09 50.08
N ILE A 6 23.69 -11.47 51.24
CA ILE A 6 22.58 -10.48 51.33
C ILE A 6 22.90 -9.22 50.52
N TYR A 7 24.15 -8.72 50.54
CA TYR A 7 24.54 -7.56 49.76
C TYR A 7 24.53 -7.81 48.24
N VAL A 8 24.94 -9.01 47.80
CA VAL A 8 24.90 -9.38 46.37
C VAL A 8 23.45 -9.52 45.91
N THR A 9 22.58 -10.14 46.72
CA THR A 9 21.16 -10.26 46.37
C THR A 9 20.46 -8.88 46.33
N LEU A 10 20.77 -8.01 47.26
CA LEU A 10 20.22 -6.64 47.29
C LEU A 10 20.73 -5.78 46.11
N ALA A 11 22.00 -5.90 45.75
CA ALA A 11 22.60 -5.20 44.62
C ALA A 11 22.00 -5.66 43.28
N VAL A 12 21.68 -6.97 43.12
CA VAL A 12 21.05 -7.52 41.94
C VAL A 12 19.59 -7.04 41.83
N VAL A 13 18.86 -6.99 42.96
CA VAL A 13 17.48 -6.50 42.98
C VAL A 13 17.43 -5.01 42.70
N LEU A 14 18.35 -4.19 43.22
CA LEU A 14 18.41 -2.75 42.94
C LEU A 14 18.82 -2.49 41.51
N ALA A 15 19.77 -3.26 40.96
CA ALA A 15 20.14 -3.12 39.53
C ALA A 15 18.99 -3.55 38.59
N ALA A 16 18.22 -4.57 38.94
CA ALA A 16 17.05 -4.98 38.19
C ALA A 16 15.92 -3.91 38.22
N CYS A 17 15.69 -3.28 39.39
CA CYS A 17 14.71 -2.19 39.51
C CYS A 17 15.15 -0.94 38.74
N GLN A 18 16.45 -0.56 38.79
CA GLN A 18 16.96 0.56 38.03
C GLN A 18 16.90 0.32 36.51
N ASN A 19 17.19 -0.93 36.08
CA ASN A 19 17.10 -1.30 34.66
C ASN A 19 15.63 -1.28 34.17
N LYS A 20 14.68 -1.68 34.99
CA LYS A 20 13.25 -1.66 34.67
C LYS A 20 12.74 -0.23 34.54
N GLN A 21 13.08 0.66 35.47
CA GLN A 21 12.69 2.06 35.41
C GLN A 21 13.31 2.77 34.19
N SER A 22 14.56 2.46 33.84
CA SER A 22 15.20 2.95 32.61
C SER A 22 14.49 2.51 31.33
N LEU A 23 13.90 1.29 31.30
CA LEU A 23 13.11 0.82 30.17
C LEU A 23 11.76 1.51 30.07
N GLU A 24 11.10 1.77 31.17
CA GLU A 24 9.83 2.51 31.22
C GLU A 24 10.03 3.96 30.75
N ASP A 25 11.09 4.65 31.23
CA ASP A 25 11.46 5.98 30.77
C ASP A 25 11.76 5.98 29.25
N ARG A 26 12.46 4.95 28.76
CA ARG A 26 12.76 4.83 27.34
C ARG A 26 11.53 4.52 26.48
N ALA A 27 10.62 3.69 26.97
CA ALA A 27 9.36 3.44 26.28
C ALA A 27 8.53 4.73 26.15
N ALA A 28 8.45 5.51 27.22
CA ALA A 28 7.76 6.81 27.21
C ALA A 28 8.41 7.80 26.21
N GLU A 29 9.75 7.83 26.15
CA GLU A 29 10.44 8.63 25.14
C GLU A 29 10.11 8.17 23.71
N LEU A 30 10.11 6.86 23.45
CA LEU A 30 9.79 6.29 22.13
C LEU A 30 8.35 6.59 21.71
N CYS A 31 7.39 6.62 22.64
CA CYS A 31 6.00 6.96 22.33
C CYS A 31 5.87 8.33 21.68
N ALA A 32 6.70 9.31 22.03
CA ALA A 32 6.69 10.64 21.43
C ALA A 32 7.17 10.65 19.95
N TYR A 33 7.72 9.53 19.48
CA TYR A 33 8.23 9.36 18.11
C TYR A 33 7.55 8.22 17.35
N ILE A 34 6.37 7.78 17.79
CA ILE A 34 5.54 6.86 17.01
C ILE A 34 5.18 7.59 15.70
N PRO A 35 5.54 7.02 14.54
CA PRO A 35 5.44 7.73 13.28
C PRO A 35 4.03 7.75 12.73
N ASP A 36 3.69 8.83 12.07
CA ASP A 36 2.68 8.88 11.04
C ASP A 36 3.36 9.08 9.67
N TYR A 37 2.58 9.08 8.59
CA TYR A 37 3.11 9.26 7.23
C TYR A 37 3.78 10.63 7.01
N GLN A 38 3.54 11.63 7.87
CA GLN A 38 4.16 12.97 7.78
C GLN A 38 5.44 13.09 8.60
N SER A 39 5.60 12.21 9.59
CA SER A 39 6.67 12.32 10.58
C SER A 39 7.70 11.19 10.54
N LEU A 40 7.59 10.24 9.62
CA LEU A 40 8.45 9.04 9.57
C LEU A 40 9.95 9.36 9.61
N GLU A 41 10.40 10.35 8.83
CA GLU A 41 11.83 10.71 8.80
C GLU A 41 12.33 11.20 10.16
N LYS A 42 11.49 11.90 10.94
CA LYS A 42 11.84 12.36 12.29
C LYS A 42 11.95 11.21 13.29
N SER A 43 11.25 10.12 13.02
CA SER A 43 11.21 8.93 13.87
C SER A 43 12.33 7.93 13.58
N ARG A 44 13.08 8.11 12.48
CA ARG A 44 14.09 7.17 12.00
C ARG A 44 15.13 6.77 13.04
N GLU A 45 15.65 7.72 13.81
CA GLU A 45 16.67 7.45 14.84
C GLU A 45 16.14 6.73 16.09
N TYR A 46 14.81 6.61 16.21
CA TYR A 46 14.10 5.98 17.33
C TYR A 46 13.58 4.60 17.00
N MET A 47 13.74 4.12 15.77
CA MET A 47 13.29 2.81 15.32
C MET A 47 14.42 1.96 14.74
N THR A 48 14.19 0.65 14.64
CA THR A 48 15.10 -0.25 13.96
C THR A 48 15.08 0.00 12.46
N GLU A 49 16.20 -0.22 11.78
CA GLU A 49 16.34 0.06 10.35
C GLU A 49 15.36 -0.78 9.50
N ASP A 50 15.09 -2.02 9.90
CA ASP A 50 14.13 -2.89 9.20
C ASP A 50 12.69 -2.43 9.37
N PHE A 51 12.31 -1.94 10.57
CA PHE A 51 10.98 -1.39 10.79
C PHE A 51 10.82 -0.07 10.02
N TYR A 52 11.83 0.80 10.05
CA TYR A 52 11.85 2.01 9.23
C TYR A 52 11.69 1.70 7.74
N ALA A 53 12.44 0.72 7.21
CA ALA A 53 12.38 0.35 5.80
C ALA A 53 11.00 -0.17 5.37
N VAL A 54 10.31 -0.89 6.24
CA VAL A 54 8.93 -1.35 6.00
C VAL A 54 7.99 -0.15 5.89
N LEU A 55 8.03 0.78 6.85
CA LEU A 55 7.18 1.97 6.86
C LEU A 55 7.51 2.93 5.70
N ASP A 56 8.79 3.16 5.40
CA ASP A 56 9.23 3.95 4.25
C ASP A 56 8.67 3.39 2.93
N THR A 57 8.64 2.06 2.81
CA THR A 57 8.07 1.41 1.63
C THR A 57 6.57 1.68 1.52
N ILE A 58 5.83 1.52 2.61
CA ILE A 58 4.37 1.70 2.64
C ILE A 58 3.97 3.15 2.41
N PHE A 59 4.60 4.09 3.15
CA PHE A 59 4.18 5.49 3.10
C PHE A 59 4.62 6.23 1.84
N TYR A 60 5.75 5.82 1.21
CA TYR A 60 6.34 6.64 0.15
C TYR A 60 6.65 5.91 -1.15
N ARG A 61 6.58 4.58 -1.19
CA ARG A 61 6.99 3.81 -2.38
C ARG A 61 5.88 3.01 -3.02
N LEU A 62 4.80 2.75 -2.30
CA LEU A 62 3.61 2.16 -2.88
C LEU A 62 2.76 3.24 -3.57
N PRO A 63 1.98 2.88 -4.59
CA PRO A 63 1.03 3.80 -5.20
C PRO A 63 0.05 4.38 -4.17
N GLU A 64 -0.16 5.69 -4.18
CA GLU A 64 -1.01 6.39 -3.20
C GLU A 64 -2.44 5.81 -3.09
N HIS A 65 -3.04 5.41 -4.21
CA HIS A 65 -4.40 4.86 -4.23
C HIS A 65 -4.49 3.50 -3.53
N GLU A 66 -3.44 2.70 -3.56
CA GLU A 66 -3.36 1.41 -2.85
C GLU A 66 -3.07 1.62 -1.36
N ALA A 67 -2.31 2.65 -1.02
CA ALA A 67 -2.02 3.00 0.37
C ALA A 67 -3.25 3.57 1.10
N MET A 68 -4.10 4.33 0.40
CA MET A 68 -5.29 4.97 0.97
C MET A 68 -6.46 4.02 1.21
N ASP A 69 -6.52 2.87 0.52
CA ASP A 69 -7.57 1.86 0.72
C ASP A 69 -7.35 0.97 1.96
N HIS A 70 -6.23 1.14 2.64
CA HIS A 70 -5.90 0.37 3.83
C HIS A 70 -6.01 1.25 5.08
N GLU A 71 -7.12 1.11 5.75
CA GLU A 71 -7.45 1.79 7.00
C GLU A 71 -6.32 1.67 8.05
N TRP A 72 -5.62 0.54 8.13
CA TRP A 72 -4.53 0.33 9.09
C TRP A 72 -3.30 1.26 8.90
N LEU A 73 -3.10 1.89 7.74
CA LEU A 73 -2.09 2.94 7.58
C LEU A 73 -2.41 4.20 8.38
N TYR A 74 -3.69 4.43 8.61
CA TYR A 74 -4.17 5.49 9.50
C TYR A 74 -4.16 5.05 10.97
N TYR A 75 -4.28 3.73 11.22
CA TYR A 75 -4.37 3.14 12.55
C TYR A 75 -3.04 2.96 13.25
N PHE A 76 -1.91 3.33 12.65
CA PHE A 76 -0.64 3.19 13.35
C PHE A 76 -0.66 3.89 14.69
N VAL A 77 -1.55 4.90 14.83
CA VAL A 77 -1.70 5.66 16.06
C VAL A 77 -3.11 6.28 16.26
N THR A 78 -3.96 6.40 15.24
CA THR A 78 -5.28 7.03 15.39
C THR A 78 -6.34 6.34 14.57
N ASP A 79 -7.45 5.98 15.22
CA ASP A 79 -8.66 5.53 14.56
C ASP A 79 -9.32 6.76 13.92
N ASN A 80 -9.45 6.83 12.59
CA ASN A 80 -10.08 7.93 11.83
C ASN A 80 -9.27 9.24 11.61
N GLY A 81 -7.95 9.24 11.73
CA GLY A 81 -7.16 10.42 11.38
C GLY A 81 -7.15 11.54 12.42
N ASP A 82 -7.53 11.24 13.64
CA ASP A 82 -7.46 12.16 14.78
C ASP A 82 -6.05 12.26 15.37
N THR A 83 -5.80 13.31 16.11
CA THR A 83 -4.51 13.50 16.75
C THR A 83 -4.44 12.77 18.08
N ILE A 84 -3.30 12.14 18.36
CA ILE A 84 -3.03 11.61 19.69
C ILE A 84 -2.91 12.75 20.68
N ALA A 85 -3.68 12.66 21.76
CA ALA A 85 -3.63 13.64 22.81
C ALA A 85 -2.50 13.37 23.81
N ASP A 86 -2.30 12.07 24.13
CA ASP A 86 -1.36 11.71 25.17
C ASP A 86 -1.08 10.18 25.17
N PHE A 87 0.05 9.79 25.75
CA PHE A 87 0.48 8.40 25.95
C PHE A 87 0.76 8.14 27.43
N GLU A 88 0.35 6.96 27.90
CA GLU A 88 0.69 6.48 29.22
C GLU A 88 1.33 5.08 29.13
N VAL A 89 2.58 4.92 29.58
CA VAL A 89 3.22 3.61 29.68
C VAL A 89 2.71 2.89 30.92
N VAL A 90 1.92 1.84 30.72
CA VAL A 90 1.33 1.05 31.83
C VAL A 90 2.34 0.11 32.45
N LYS A 91 3.09 -0.60 31.59
CA LYS A 91 4.14 -1.55 31.99
C LYS A 91 5.13 -1.79 30.87
N VAL A 92 6.33 -2.26 31.24
CA VAL A 92 7.32 -2.76 30.28
C VAL A 92 7.76 -4.16 30.72
N GLU A 93 7.70 -5.10 29.80
CA GLU A 93 8.11 -6.50 30.01
C GLU A 93 9.32 -6.80 29.11
N GLN A 94 10.47 -7.00 29.73
CA GLN A 94 11.65 -7.45 29.00
C GLN A 94 11.53 -8.96 28.76
N THR A 95 11.51 -9.38 27.49
CA THR A 95 11.34 -10.79 27.10
C THR A 95 12.69 -11.52 27.08
N ASP A 96 13.77 -10.83 26.75
CA ASP A 96 15.14 -11.33 26.80
C ASP A 96 16.16 -10.16 26.93
N SER A 97 17.45 -10.39 26.64
CA SER A 97 18.49 -9.35 26.78
C SER A 97 18.32 -8.17 25.83
N ASP A 98 17.67 -8.40 24.69
CA ASP A 98 17.65 -7.46 23.57
C ASP A 98 16.22 -7.14 23.10
N HIS A 99 15.17 -7.73 23.69
CA HIS A 99 13.78 -7.49 23.37
C HIS A 99 12.94 -7.11 24.59
N ALA A 100 12.04 -6.17 24.41
CA ALA A 100 11.06 -5.77 25.41
C ALA A 100 9.75 -5.34 24.75
N VAL A 101 8.64 -5.43 25.48
CA VAL A 101 7.33 -4.97 25.05
C VAL A 101 6.76 -4.01 26.10
N ALA A 102 6.43 -2.81 25.69
CA ALA A 102 5.70 -1.86 26.50
C ALA A 102 4.20 -1.94 26.19
N THR A 103 3.37 -2.04 27.21
CA THR A 103 1.93 -1.79 27.11
C THR A 103 1.71 -0.31 27.32
N ILE A 104 1.09 0.35 26.38
CA ILE A 104 0.80 1.77 26.40
C ILE A 104 -0.70 2.02 26.27
N LEU A 105 -1.19 3.06 26.91
CA LEU A 105 -2.53 3.59 26.69
C LEU A 105 -2.41 4.84 25.83
N VAL A 106 -3.17 4.88 24.77
CA VAL A 106 -3.26 6.02 23.85
C VAL A 106 -4.60 6.69 24.05
N ARG A 107 -4.59 8.00 24.30
CA ARG A 107 -5.79 8.83 24.30
C ARG A 107 -5.81 9.65 23.02
N GLN A 108 -6.91 9.55 22.31
CA GLN A 108 -7.14 10.29 21.07
C GLN A 108 -7.88 11.60 21.37
N LYS A 109 -7.65 12.57 20.52
CA LYS A 109 -8.36 13.84 20.57
C LYS A 109 -9.03 14.06 19.21
N TRP A 110 -10.36 14.13 19.22
CA TRP A 110 -11.12 14.40 18.01
C TRP A 110 -10.79 15.78 17.46
N ALA A 111 -10.58 15.87 16.13
CA ALA A 111 -10.49 17.16 15.48
C ALA A 111 -11.84 17.90 15.67
N GLU A 112 -11.79 19.09 16.25
CA GLU A 112 -12.98 19.94 16.32
C GLU A 112 -13.43 20.23 14.89
N CYS A 113 -14.55 19.61 14.45
CA CYS A 113 -15.22 20.03 13.22
C CYS A 113 -15.58 21.52 13.40
N PRO A 114 -15.17 22.42 12.49
CA PRO A 114 -15.70 23.77 12.52
C PRO A 114 -17.20 23.67 12.21
N SER A 115 -18.01 23.62 13.28
CA SER A 115 -19.46 23.62 13.17
C SER A 115 -19.89 24.98 12.67
N ASP A 116 -20.56 25.00 11.51
CA ASP A 116 -21.49 26.07 11.16
C ASP A 116 -22.42 26.32 12.36
N GLU A 117 -22.53 27.60 12.71
CA GLU A 117 -23.29 28.12 13.82
C GLU A 117 -24.73 27.59 13.84
N THR A 118 -25.01 26.52 14.60
CA THR A 118 -26.34 26.23 15.15
C THR A 118 -26.18 25.66 16.54
N GLU A 119 -26.67 26.46 17.50
CA GLU A 119 -26.75 26.17 18.93
C GLU A 119 -27.29 24.75 19.20
N GLY A 120 -26.41 23.88 19.68
CA GLY A 120 -26.76 22.63 20.30
C GLY A 120 -25.67 22.30 21.31
N THR A 121 -25.95 22.48 22.59
CA THR A 121 -25.10 22.12 23.71
C THR A 121 -24.72 20.64 23.64
N ALA A 122 -23.68 20.31 22.90
CA ALA A 122 -22.98 19.04 23.04
C ALA A 122 -22.04 19.18 24.22
N SER A 123 -22.38 18.51 25.31
CA SER A 123 -21.56 18.39 26.51
C SER A 123 -20.24 17.70 26.13
N ALA A 124 -19.16 18.42 26.19
CA ALA A 124 -17.79 17.93 26.03
C ALA A 124 -17.37 17.09 27.27
N GLU A 125 -18.03 15.96 27.52
CA GLU A 125 -17.69 15.01 28.59
C GLU A 125 -18.01 13.55 28.26
N GLU A 126 -17.79 13.08 27.04
CA GLU A 126 -17.54 11.67 26.85
C GLU A 126 -16.07 11.55 26.46
N GLY A 127 -15.20 11.51 27.45
CA GLY A 127 -13.79 11.18 27.30
C GLY A 127 -13.71 9.77 26.73
N GLU A 128 -13.20 9.66 25.54
CA GLU A 128 -12.93 8.38 24.93
C GLU A 128 -12.08 7.52 25.84
N MET A 129 -12.47 6.26 25.96
CA MET A 129 -11.70 5.31 26.74
C MET A 129 -10.32 5.16 26.08
N PRO A 130 -9.23 5.27 26.87
CA PRO A 130 -7.90 5.08 26.30
C PRO A 130 -7.78 3.67 25.71
N GLU A 131 -7.19 3.56 24.53
CA GLU A 131 -6.93 2.29 23.87
C GLU A 131 -5.58 1.71 24.28
N GLU A 132 -5.54 0.40 24.51
CA GLU A 132 -4.32 -0.31 24.87
C GLU A 132 -3.59 -0.77 23.60
N HIS A 133 -2.32 -0.38 23.49
CA HIS A 133 -1.43 -0.75 22.40
C HIS A 133 -0.14 -1.38 22.92
N ARG A 134 0.60 -2.04 22.02
CA ARG A 134 1.88 -2.69 22.32
C ARG A 134 3.00 -2.08 21.49
N LEU A 135 3.94 -1.45 22.17
CA LEU A 135 5.18 -0.97 21.58
C LEU A 135 6.26 -2.05 21.76
N TYR A 136 6.72 -2.63 20.66
CA TYR A 136 7.82 -3.58 20.67
C TYR A 136 9.14 -2.84 20.55
N MET A 137 10.10 -3.21 21.39
CA MET A 137 11.40 -2.58 21.45
C MET A 137 12.51 -3.61 21.29
N GLU A 138 13.51 -3.26 20.51
CA GLU A 138 14.71 -4.05 20.28
C GLU A 138 15.96 -3.24 20.67
N ARG A 139 16.93 -3.92 21.26
CA ARG A 139 18.18 -3.31 21.70
C ARG A 139 19.27 -3.44 20.64
N VAL A 140 19.49 -2.37 19.88
CA VAL A 140 20.51 -2.28 18.83
C VAL A 140 21.63 -1.36 19.28
N ASN A 141 22.88 -1.80 19.25
CA ASN A 141 24.05 -0.99 19.65
C ASN A 141 23.91 -0.34 21.05
N ARG A 142 23.34 -1.08 22.01
CA ARG A 142 23.05 -0.64 23.39
C ARG A 142 21.95 0.41 23.53
N LYS A 143 21.25 0.75 22.47
CA LYS A 143 20.06 1.62 22.51
C LYS A 143 18.80 0.79 22.29
N TRP A 144 17.78 1.07 23.05
CA TRP A 144 16.45 0.52 22.80
C TRP A 144 15.75 1.35 21.73
N LEU A 145 15.31 0.71 20.66
CA LEU A 145 14.63 1.29 19.51
C LEU A 145 13.27 0.62 19.34
N MET A 146 12.32 1.31 18.75
CA MET A 146 11.04 0.78 18.33
C MET A 146 11.27 -0.20 17.18
N SER A 147 10.78 -1.44 17.32
CA SER A 147 10.94 -2.50 16.32
C SER A 147 9.63 -2.94 15.69
N ASP A 148 8.50 -2.63 16.35
CA ASP A 148 7.14 -2.89 15.85
C ASP A 148 6.13 -2.15 16.73
N PHE A 149 4.90 -2.01 16.23
CA PHE A 149 3.76 -1.48 16.95
C PHE A 149 2.56 -2.39 16.69
N ASP A 150 1.94 -2.92 17.75
CA ASP A 150 0.82 -3.87 17.72
C ASP A 150 1.00 -5.13 16.84
N GLY A 151 2.21 -5.41 16.40
CA GLY A 151 2.48 -6.51 15.47
C GLY A 151 2.22 -6.18 14.00
N HIS A 152 1.96 -4.92 13.67
CA HIS A 152 1.63 -4.47 12.31
C HIS A 152 2.76 -4.67 11.30
N LYS A 153 4.02 -4.72 11.74
CA LYS A 153 5.17 -4.94 10.85
C LYS A 153 5.00 -6.18 9.97
N ALA A 154 4.48 -7.27 10.54
CA ALA A 154 4.25 -8.51 9.78
C ALA A 154 3.17 -8.32 8.71
N ASP A 155 2.10 -7.60 9.01
CA ASP A 155 1.03 -7.30 8.07
C ASP A 155 1.51 -6.35 6.97
N CYS A 156 2.31 -5.34 7.33
CA CYS A 156 2.99 -4.46 6.40
C CYS A 156 3.87 -5.23 5.40
N ILE A 157 4.69 -6.17 5.89
CA ILE A 157 5.55 -7.00 5.05
C ILE A 157 4.72 -7.84 4.08
N ARG A 158 3.63 -8.43 4.57
CA ARG A 158 2.71 -9.23 3.73
C ARG A 158 2.08 -8.36 2.65
N TYR A 159 1.60 -7.18 3.01
CA TYR A 159 1.01 -6.22 2.08
C TYR A 159 2.00 -5.78 0.99
N ILE A 160 3.23 -5.42 1.38
CA ILE A 160 4.29 -5.09 0.43
C ILE A 160 4.57 -6.23 -0.55
N ALA A 161 4.57 -7.48 -0.04
CA ALA A 161 4.81 -8.66 -0.87
C ALA A 161 3.68 -8.86 -1.90
N ILE A 162 2.42 -8.72 -1.49
CA ILE A 162 1.24 -8.81 -2.38
C ILE A 162 1.33 -7.72 -3.46
N ASN A 163 1.55 -6.46 -3.08
CA ASN A 163 1.65 -5.35 -4.04
C ASN A 163 2.78 -5.54 -5.05
N ARG A 164 3.94 -6.02 -4.60
CA ARG A 164 5.06 -6.32 -5.53
C ARG A 164 4.73 -7.43 -6.50
N HIS A 165 4.01 -8.46 -6.06
CA HIS A 165 3.55 -9.53 -6.94
C HIS A 165 2.56 -9.01 -7.98
N GLU A 166 1.55 -8.26 -7.56
CA GLU A 166 0.57 -7.65 -8.48
C GLU A 166 1.25 -6.73 -9.51
N GLN A 167 2.20 -5.89 -9.09
CA GLN A 167 2.97 -5.06 -10.01
C GLN A 167 3.80 -5.89 -10.99
N ALA A 168 4.41 -6.99 -10.53
CA ALA A 168 5.17 -7.89 -11.39
C ALA A 168 4.27 -8.59 -12.42
N VAL A 169 3.07 -9.03 -12.03
CA VAL A 169 2.06 -9.59 -12.94
C VAL A 169 1.65 -8.55 -13.98
N ARG A 170 1.29 -7.33 -13.57
CA ARG A 170 0.92 -6.24 -14.48
C ARG A 170 2.04 -5.89 -15.45
N GLN A 171 3.29 -5.86 -14.99
CA GLN A 171 4.45 -5.63 -15.83
C GLN A 171 4.65 -6.76 -16.86
N ALA A 172 4.55 -8.02 -16.44
CA ALA A 172 4.68 -9.18 -17.33
C ALA A 172 3.62 -9.20 -18.44
N ILE A 173 2.37 -8.86 -18.10
CA ILE A 173 1.28 -8.70 -19.06
C ILE A 173 1.59 -7.56 -20.04
N SER A 174 2.01 -6.41 -19.51
CA SER A 174 2.37 -5.24 -20.34
C SER A 174 3.51 -5.56 -21.31
N ASP A 175 4.57 -6.20 -20.84
CA ASP A 175 5.70 -6.60 -21.66
C ASP A 175 5.29 -7.58 -22.77
N TYR A 176 4.42 -8.53 -22.44
CA TYR A 176 3.86 -9.44 -23.44
C TYR A 176 3.07 -8.69 -24.50
N LEU A 177 2.15 -7.81 -24.10
CA LEU A 177 1.32 -7.04 -25.03
C LEU A 177 2.16 -6.13 -25.93
N LEU A 178 3.18 -5.50 -25.37
CA LEU A 178 4.09 -4.63 -26.12
C LEU A 178 4.94 -5.43 -27.14
N ARG A 179 5.35 -6.64 -26.79
CA ARG A 179 6.20 -7.48 -27.64
C ARG A 179 5.38 -8.24 -28.69
N GLU A 180 4.25 -8.83 -28.30
CA GLU A 180 3.53 -9.79 -29.13
C GLU A 180 2.29 -9.19 -29.82
N VAL A 181 1.71 -8.12 -29.27
CA VAL A 181 0.43 -7.56 -29.77
C VAL A 181 0.61 -6.18 -30.41
N ALA A 182 1.33 -5.29 -29.75
CA ALA A 182 1.51 -3.90 -30.20
C ALA A 182 2.08 -3.78 -31.64
N PRO A 183 2.97 -4.68 -32.13
CA PRO A 183 3.51 -4.59 -33.50
C PRO A 183 2.47 -4.76 -34.60
N TYR A 184 1.31 -5.32 -34.33
CA TYR A 184 0.23 -5.48 -35.32
C TYR A 184 -0.57 -4.20 -35.59
N TYR A 185 -0.33 -3.14 -34.83
CA TYR A 185 -0.99 -1.85 -34.97
C TYR A 185 -0.12 -0.81 -35.65
N LEU A 186 -0.75 0.23 -36.21
CA LEU A 186 -0.02 1.40 -36.70
C LEU A 186 0.71 2.05 -35.53
N GLN A 187 2.03 2.11 -35.61
CA GLN A 187 2.88 2.60 -34.54
C GLN A 187 2.81 4.12 -34.43
N GLY A 188 2.75 4.61 -33.19
CA GLY A 188 2.99 5.98 -32.81
C GLY A 188 4.33 6.14 -32.08
N GLU A 189 4.49 7.24 -31.39
CA GLU A 189 5.72 7.55 -30.63
C GLU A 189 5.80 6.79 -29.28
N LEU A 190 4.65 6.39 -28.73
CA LEU A 190 4.54 5.71 -27.44
C LEU A 190 3.41 4.67 -27.48
N CYS A 191 3.68 3.47 -26.99
CA CYS A 191 2.66 2.44 -26.81
C CYS A 191 2.46 2.16 -25.33
N LEU A 192 1.22 2.24 -24.85
CA LEU A 192 0.84 1.97 -23.45
C LEU A 192 -0.34 1.01 -23.43
N PRO A 193 -0.17 -0.18 -22.84
CA PRO A 193 -1.28 -1.08 -22.54
C PRO A 193 -2.19 -0.51 -21.44
N THR A 194 -3.46 -0.88 -21.48
CA THR A 194 -4.42 -0.68 -20.38
C THR A 194 -4.92 -2.05 -19.96
N LEU A 195 -4.76 -2.38 -18.69
CA LEU A 195 -5.04 -3.69 -18.14
C LEU A 195 -6.30 -3.63 -17.26
N MET A 196 -7.36 -4.31 -17.68
CA MET A 196 -8.56 -4.51 -16.88
C MET A 196 -8.61 -5.98 -16.44
N ILE A 197 -8.06 -6.29 -15.26
CA ILE A 197 -8.01 -7.64 -14.73
C ILE A 197 -9.39 -8.01 -14.21
N VAL A 198 -9.92 -9.15 -14.65
CA VAL A 198 -11.22 -9.70 -14.28
C VAL A 198 -11.07 -10.72 -13.15
N HIS A 199 -10.04 -11.55 -13.23
CA HIS A 199 -9.71 -12.58 -12.26
C HIS A 199 -8.24 -12.98 -12.38
N GLU A 200 -7.65 -13.37 -11.26
CA GLU A 200 -6.26 -13.80 -11.15
C GLU A 200 -6.12 -15.03 -10.28
N THR A 201 -5.20 -15.91 -10.64
CA THR A 201 -4.70 -17.04 -9.85
C THR A 201 -3.18 -17.05 -9.94
N ASP A 202 -2.50 -17.89 -9.18
CA ASP A 202 -1.04 -18.02 -9.19
C ASP A 202 -0.44 -18.29 -10.58
N THR A 203 -1.22 -18.82 -11.51
CA THR A 203 -0.74 -19.26 -12.83
C THR A 203 -1.47 -18.66 -14.03
N CYS A 204 -2.56 -17.96 -13.81
CA CYS A 204 -3.38 -17.41 -14.89
C CYS A 204 -4.00 -16.07 -14.53
N VAL A 205 -4.11 -15.18 -15.52
CA VAL A 205 -4.84 -13.92 -15.41
C VAL A 205 -5.86 -13.83 -16.54
N TRP A 206 -7.11 -13.54 -16.18
CA TRP A 206 -8.19 -13.23 -17.12
C TRP A 206 -8.40 -11.74 -17.15
N GLY A 207 -8.49 -11.17 -18.33
CA GLY A 207 -8.65 -9.73 -18.43
C GLY A 207 -9.16 -9.25 -19.77
N ASP A 208 -9.49 -7.96 -19.77
CA ASP A 208 -9.80 -7.17 -20.96
C ASP A 208 -8.64 -6.19 -21.20
N PHE A 209 -7.71 -6.59 -22.03
CA PHE A 209 -6.47 -5.89 -22.25
C PHE A 209 -6.56 -5.00 -23.48
N TRP A 210 -6.07 -3.77 -23.36
CA TRP A 210 -6.05 -2.81 -24.47
C TRP A 210 -4.61 -2.43 -24.80
N VAL A 211 -4.32 -2.31 -26.07
CA VAL A 211 -3.07 -1.75 -26.56
C VAL A 211 -3.39 -0.44 -27.24
N ASN A 212 -2.73 0.64 -26.86
CA ASN A 212 -2.94 1.95 -27.44
C ASN A 212 -1.60 2.59 -27.84
N TRP A 213 -1.48 2.95 -29.11
CA TRP A 213 -0.39 3.77 -29.62
C TRP A 213 -0.77 5.23 -29.60
N TYR A 214 0.17 6.08 -29.19
CA TYR A 214 0.00 7.52 -29.08
C TYR A 214 1.08 8.26 -29.83
N ASN A 215 0.71 9.42 -30.40
CA ASN A 215 1.63 10.49 -30.73
C ASN A 215 1.58 11.58 -29.66
N ILE A 216 2.70 12.22 -29.41
CA ILE A 216 2.85 13.26 -28.39
C ILE A 216 2.58 14.62 -29.01
N SER A 217 1.65 15.41 -28.45
CA SER A 217 1.30 16.74 -28.92
C SER A 217 1.21 17.70 -27.74
N GLY A 218 2.32 18.36 -27.41
CA GLY A 218 2.43 19.18 -26.21
C GLY A 218 2.32 18.33 -24.94
N ASP A 219 1.32 18.60 -24.13
CA ASP A 219 1.01 17.85 -22.91
C ASP A 219 -0.08 16.76 -23.10
N THR A 220 -0.40 16.41 -24.35
CA THR A 220 -1.47 15.50 -24.71
C THR A 220 -0.96 14.28 -25.47
N LEU A 221 -1.33 13.07 -25.01
CA LEU A 221 -1.15 11.82 -25.71
C LEU A 221 -2.32 11.60 -26.68
N LYS A 222 -2.09 11.72 -27.99
CA LYS A 222 -3.11 11.52 -29.02
C LYS A 222 -3.09 10.09 -29.54
N THR A 223 -4.20 9.37 -29.38
CA THR A 223 -4.33 7.98 -29.86
C THR A 223 -4.19 7.90 -31.37
N VAL A 224 -3.29 7.07 -31.85
CA VAL A 224 -3.04 6.79 -33.26
C VAL A 224 -3.79 5.55 -33.70
N SER A 225 -3.62 4.47 -32.94
CA SER A 225 -4.23 3.17 -33.19
C SER A 225 -4.27 2.36 -31.92
N GLY A 226 -4.99 1.25 -31.96
CA GLY A 226 -5.06 0.34 -30.82
C GLY A 226 -6.25 -0.60 -30.94
N GLY A 227 -6.35 -1.50 -29.99
CA GLY A 227 -7.46 -2.44 -29.95
C GLY A 227 -7.56 -3.19 -28.63
N ASN A 228 -8.66 -3.91 -28.53
CA ASN A 228 -9.01 -4.75 -27.39
C ASN A 228 -8.55 -6.20 -27.62
N HIS A 229 -8.08 -6.82 -26.57
CA HIS A 229 -7.58 -8.19 -26.55
C HIS A 229 -8.04 -8.86 -25.25
N ALA A 230 -9.30 -9.28 -25.22
CA ALA A 230 -9.84 -9.99 -24.06
C ALA A 230 -9.43 -11.47 -24.06
N GLY A 231 -9.14 -12.02 -22.89
CA GLY A 231 -8.78 -13.43 -22.81
C GLY A 231 -8.11 -13.84 -21.51
N ARG A 232 -7.42 -14.99 -21.57
CA ARG A 232 -6.68 -15.58 -20.46
C ARG A 232 -5.20 -15.70 -20.81
N MET A 233 -4.36 -15.11 -19.96
CA MET A 233 -2.91 -15.27 -20.03
C MET A 233 -2.43 -16.29 -19.01
N SER A 234 -1.52 -17.18 -19.42
CA SER A 234 -0.81 -18.10 -18.51
C SER A 234 0.46 -17.43 -18.03
N ILE A 235 0.66 -17.41 -16.71
CA ILE A 235 1.80 -16.79 -16.03
C ILE A 235 2.77 -17.89 -15.59
N CYS A 236 4.04 -17.64 -15.73
CA CYS A 236 5.11 -18.46 -15.17
C CYS A 236 6.01 -17.58 -14.32
N GLU A 237 6.22 -18.00 -13.08
CA GLU A 237 7.15 -17.37 -12.14
C GLU A 237 8.43 -18.20 -12.06
N THR A 238 9.56 -17.54 -12.10
CA THR A 238 10.89 -18.11 -11.84
C THR A 238 11.53 -17.38 -10.66
N ALA A 239 12.70 -17.82 -10.20
CA ALA A 239 13.39 -17.13 -9.10
C ALA A 239 13.67 -15.63 -9.38
N ASP A 240 13.84 -15.26 -10.66
CA ASP A 240 14.30 -13.94 -11.05
C ASP A 240 13.26 -13.11 -11.83
N SER A 241 12.17 -13.73 -12.30
CA SER A 241 11.21 -13.03 -13.17
C SER A 241 9.86 -13.71 -13.26
N LEU A 242 8.85 -12.92 -13.59
CA LEU A 242 7.50 -13.34 -13.91
C LEU A 242 7.20 -12.96 -15.36
N TYR A 243 6.64 -13.89 -16.16
CA TYR A 243 6.37 -13.66 -17.58
C TYR A 243 5.16 -14.44 -18.08
N VAL A 244 4.53 -13.92 -19.14
CA VAL A 244 3.42 -14.58 -19.84
C VAL A 244 3.96 -15.63 -20.81
N THR A 245 3.49 -16.87 -20.67
CA THR A 245 3.87 -18.01 -21.53
C THR A 245 2.90 -18.28 -22.67
N ALA A 246 1.62 -17.94 -22.47
CA ALA A 246 0.57 -18.14 -23.46
C ALA A 246 -0.56 -17.13 -23.27
N PHE A 247 -1.23 -16.78 -24.37
CA PHE A 247 -2.42 -15.96 -24.36
C PHE A 247 -3.53 -16.61 -25.18
N GLU A 248 -4.60 -17.05 -24.52
CA GLU A 248 -5.81 -17.53 -25.16
C GLU A 248 -6.78 -16.36 -25.29
N GLN A 249 -6.87 -15.80 -26.48
CA GLN A 249 -7.65 -14.62 -26.80
C GLN A 249 -9.07 -15.00 -27.25
N THR A 250 -10.07 -14.15 -26.96
CA THR A 250 -11.42 -14.29 -27.52
C THR A 250 -11.39 -14.12 -29.05
N GLU A 251 -12.27 -14.85 -29.74
CA GLU A 251 -12.41 -14.72 -31.18
C GLU A 251 -13.21 -13.47 -31.57
N ASP A 252 -12.94 -12.92 -32.75
CA ASP A 252 -13.67 -11.76 -33.24
C ASP A 252 -15.02 -12.11 -33.88
N GLY A 253 -15.88 -11.10 -34.02
CA GLY A 253 -17.13 -11.16 -34.72
C GLY A 253 -18.18 -12.07 -34.07
N THR A 254 -18.88 -12.87 -34.84
CA THR A 254 -20.00 -13.69 -34.36
C THR A 254 -19.60 -14.80 -33.39
N ARG A 255 -18.32 -15.14 -33.30
CA ARG A 255 -17.78 -16.15 -32.37
C ARG A 255 -17.27 -15.58 -31.06
N ASN A 256 -17.28 -14.27 -30.91
CA ASN A 256 -16.76 -13.59 -29.72
C ASN A 256 -17.46 -14.06 -28.44
N ASP A 257 -18.80 -14.02 -28.38
CA ASP A 257 -19.55 -14.40 -27.19
C ASP A 257 -19.31 -15.86 -26.78
N ALA A 258 -19.31 -16.78 -27.74
CA ALA A 258 -19.07 -18.21 -27.46
C ALA A 258 -17.64 -18.47 -26.94
N SER A 259 -16.64 -17.81 -27.52
CA SER A 259 -15.25 -17.93 -27.08
C SER A 259 -15.03 -17.25 -25.72
N ALA A 260 -15.64 -16.09 -25.48
CA ALA A 260 -15.58 -15.40 -24.21
C ALA A 260 -16.19 -16.24 -23.07
N ARG A 261 -17.39 -16.84 -23.28
CA ARG A 261 -18.00 -17.74 -22.29
C ARG A 261 -17.10 -18.93 -21.96
N ARG A 262 -16.44 -19.50 -22.97
CA ARG A 262 -15.52 -20.62 -22.79
C ARG A 262 -14.27 -20.21 -22.00
N ILE A 263 -13.68 -19.05 -22.32
CA ILE A 263 -12.42 -18.59 -21.74
C ILE A 263 -12.65 -18.07 -20.31
N PHE A 264 -13.66 -17.24 -20.09
CA PHE A 264 -13.93 -16.63 -18.80
C PHE A 264 -14.75 -17.52 -17.84
N GLY A 265 -15.51 -18.51 -18.37
CA GLY A 265 -16.25 -19.43 -17.51
C GLY A 265 -17.14 -18.72 -16.49
N ASN A 266 -16.92 -18.99 -15.21
CA ASN A 266 -17.68 -18.38 -14.10
C ASN A 266 -17.45 -16.85 -13.95
N HIS A 267 -16.42 -16.30 -14.58
CA HIS A 267 -16.09 -14.88 -14.55
C HIS A 267 -16.64 -14.10 -15.76
N TYR A 268 -17.41 -14.77 -16.63
CA TYR A 268 -17.95 -14.17 -17.85
C TYR A 268 -18.80 -12.93 -17.57
N ASP A 269 -19.66 -12.95 -16.58
CA ASP A 269 -20.55 -11.82 -16.26
C ASP A 269 -19.76 -10.62 -15.74
N ILE A 270 -18.69 -10.84 -14.96
CA ILE A 270 -17.77 -9.79 -14.49
C ILE A 270 -17.07 -9.17 -15.71
N TYR A 271 -16.53 -10.01 -16.60
CA TYR A 271 -15.91 -9.56 -17.85
C TYR A 271 -16.87 -8.70 -18.67
N MET A 272 -18.09 -9.18 -18.93
CA MET A 272 -19.08 -8.46 -19.74
C MET A 272 -19.49 -7.12 -19.14
N ASN A 273 -19.64 -7.07 -17.81
CA ASN A 273 -19.94 -5.81 -17.12
C ASN A 273 -18.80 -4.79 -17.30
N MET A 274 -17.56 -5.19 -17.16
CA MET A 274 -16.39 -4.34 -17.35
C MET A 274 -16.23 -3.96 -18.84
N HIS A 275 -16.32 -4.93 -19.74
CA HIS A 275 -16.11 -4.75 -21.18
C HIS A 275 -17.17 -3.83 -21.80
N SER A 276 -18.45 -3.97 -21.44
CA SER A 276 -19.54 -3.15 -21.97
C SER A 276 -19.58 -1.75 -21.37
N ASN A 277 -18.95 -1.49 -20.22
CA ASN A 277 -19.01 -0.22 -19.52
C ASN A 277 -17.90 0.74 -19.96
N ALA A 278 -18.25 1.65 -20.89
CA ALA A 278 -17.31 2.64 -21.40
C ALA A 278 -16.75 3.58 -20.31
N SER A 279 -17.52 3.86 -19.25
CA SER A 279 -17.08 4.72 -18.15
C SER A 279 -16.01 4.04 -17.32
N VAL A 280 -16.15 2.74 -17.02
CA VAL A 280 -15.14 1.95 -16.32
C VAL A 280 -13.84 1.90 -17.13
N ARG A 281 -13.93 1.57 -18.44
CA ARG A 281 -12.75 1.54 -19.29
C ARG A 281 -11.99 2.88 -19.34
N LYS A 282 -12.74 4.00 -19.45
CA LYS A 282 -12.14 5.34 -19.41
C LYS A 282 -11.48 5.65 -18.08
N ALA A 283 -12.11 5.25 -16.97
CA ALA A 283 -11.57 5.46 -15.63
C ALA A 283 -10.26 4.68 -15.42
N VAL A 284 -10.24 3.38 -15.73
CA VAL A 284 -9.05 2.53 -15.62
C VAL A 284 -7.91 3.04 -16.51
N ARG A 285 -8.21 3.37 -17.78
CA ARG A 285 -7.19 3.93 -18.69
C ARG A 285 -6.61 5.24 -18.17
N ARG A 286 -7.47 6.13 -17.68
CA ARG A 286 -7.06 7.43 -17.13
C ARG A 286 -6.12 7.23 -15.94
N GLU A 287 -6.45 6.32 -15.02
CA GLU A 287 -5.65 6.03 -13.85
C GLU A 287 -4.27 5.47 -14.24
N GLN A 288 -4.24 4.44 -15.07
CA GLN A 288 -2.97 3.83 -15.49
C GLN A 288 -2.08 4.77 -16.31
N LEU A 289 -2.66 5.67 -17.10
CA LEU A 289 -1.90 6.73 -17.78
C LEU A 289 -1.35 7.75 -16.78
N PHE A 290 -2.14 8.11 -15.76
CA PHE A 290 -1.68 8.99 -14.68
C PHE A 290 -0.51 8.39 -13.92
N GLU A 291 -0.60 7.15 -13.48
CA GLU A 291 0.48 6.41 -12.83
C GLU A 291 1.76 6.37 -13.67
N TYR A 292 1.61 6.02 -14.95
CA TYR A 292 2.74 6.00 -15.89
C TYR A 292 3.46 7.35 -15.98
N VAL A 293 2.70 8.42 -16.07
CA VAL A 293 3.20 9.79 -16.17
C VAL A 293 3.89 10.22 -14.87
N GLN A 294 3.27 9.93 -13.72
CA GLN A 294 3.81 10.29 -12.40
C GLN A 294 5.11 9.55 -12.09
N GLN A 295 5.14 8.24 -12.24
CA GLN A 295 6.34 7.41 -11.99
C GLN A 295 7.56 7.87 -12.81
N ARG A 296 7.32 8.37 -14.03
CA ARG A 296 8.37 8.83 -14.95
C ARG A 296 8.59 10.33 -14.97
N LYS A 297 7.83 11.08 -14.15
CA LYS A 297 7.87 12.55 -14.09
C LYS A 297 7.71 13.22 -15.45
N LEU A 298 6.77 12.69 -16.26
CA LEU A 298 6.51 13.18 -17.60
C LEU A 298 5.55 14.37 -17.58
N PRO A 299 5.61 15.29 -18.57
CA PRO A 299 4.81 16.52 -18.56
C PRO A 299 3.39 16.34 -19.10
N TYR A 300 2.96 15.11 -19.39
CA TYR A 300 1.66 14.87 -20.02
C TYR A 300 0.52 14.98 -19.00
N ARG A 301 -0.58 15.61 -19.40
CA ARG A 301 -1.75 15.86 -18.55
C ARG A 301 -3.04 15.31 -19.13
N TYR A 302 -3.06 15.05 -20.44
CA TYR A 302 -4.26 14.66 -21.18
C TYR A 302 -3.98 13.47 -22.08
N TYR A 303 -5.04 12.70 -22.37
CA TYR A 303 -5.07 11.85 -23.56
C TYR A 303 -6.26 12.24 -24.44
N GLN A 304 -6.18 11.95 -25.73
CA GLN A 304 -7.22 12.25 -26.70
C GLN A 304 -7.38 11.12 -27.69
N ASP A 305 -8.58 10.56 -27.76
CA ASP A 305 -8.95 9.65 -28.83
C ASP A 305 -9.38 10.43 -30.08
N TYR A 306 -9.21 9.82 -31.25
CA TYR A 306 -9.52 10.46 -32.52
C TYR A 306 -10.98 10.94 -32.58
N GLY A 307 -11.18 12.24 -32.87
CA GLY A 307 -12.49 12.86 -32.98
C GLY A 307 -13.20 13.16 -31.64
N TRP A 308 -12.55 12.92 -30.51
CA TRP A 308 -13.10 13.22 -29.19
C TRP A 308 -12.34 14.33 -28.48
N GLU A 309 -12.97 14.90 -27.44
CA GLU A 309 -12.31 15.86 -26.57
C GLU A 309 -11.20 15.22 -25.75
N ALA A 310 -10.18 16.03 -25.44
CA ALA A 310 -9.09 15.58 -24.58
C ALA A 310 -9.59 15.30 -23.14
N VAL A 311 -9.16 14.20 -22.57
CA VAL A 311 -9.49 13.76 -21.21
C VAL A 311 -8.31 14.03 -20.30
N GLN A 312 -8.53 14.81 -19.25
CA GLN A 312 -7.52 15.06 -18.22
C GLN A 312 -7.38 13.86 -17.30
N TYR A 313 -6.13 13.50 -16.91
CA TYR A 313 -5.87 12.36 -16.03
C TYR A 313 -6.40 12.58 -14.62
N ARG A 314 -6.06 13.71 -13.99
CA ARG A 314 -6.60 14.15 -12.69
C ARG A 314 -6.91 15.64 -12.72
N ARG A 315 -7.89 16.03 -11.93
CA ARG A 315 -8.14 17.45 -11.64
C ARG A 315 -7.25 17.91 -10.50
#